data_efe8c36541dba8fe23bb156fe47627f0
#
_entry.id   efe8c36541dba8fe23bb156fe47627f0
#
_cell.length_a   1.000
_cell.length_b   1.000
_cell.length_c   1.000
_cell.angle_alpha   90.00
_cell.angle_beta   90.00
_cell.angle_gamma   90.00
#
_symmetry.space_group_name_H-M   'P 1'
#
loop_
_entity.id
_entity.type
_entity.pdbx_description
1 polymer ?
#
loop_
_entity_poly.entity_id
_entity_poly.type
_entity_poly.pdbx_seq_one_letter_code
_entity_poly.pdbx_strand_id
1 'polypeptide(L)'
;MCIRDSITTGELLEVLTATKTAVVPTYRSGRPITYLITLVNAGTADLTGLAVADDLGGYTFNGATVYPLAYTAGSVRYYRNGVLQAAPAVTAGPPLTITGITVPAGGSTVIAYEAEPTAFAPLGAEDSVVNTVTVTGAGLPDAVTATETVSPATGPALTISKALSPTEVAANGRLTYTFVIQNTGNAAAEAADSLVVTDTFDPRLSDLTVTLNGTALTAPTQYTYDAATGQFATVAGVITVPAATFTQNAAGAYSVSPGTSTLTISGTI
;
A
#
# COMPACT_ATOMS: atom_id res chain seq x y z
N MET A 1 -19.23 65.70 27.25
CA MET A 1 -17.98 64.93 27.12
C MET A 1 -18.40 63.53 26.69
N CYS A 2 -18.44 63.25 25.41
CA CYS A 2 -18.75 61.93 24.86
C CYS A 2 -17.50 61.11 24.81
N ILE A 3 -17.38 60.07 25.61
CA ILE A 3 -16.37 59.02 25.52
C ILE A 3 -16.80 58.13 24.35
N ARG A 4 -16.03 58.18 23.24
CA ARG A 4 -16.14 57.18 22.20
C ARG A 4 -15.28 56.01 22.62
N ASP A 5 -15.90 54.94 23.07
CA ASP A 5 -15.20 53.66 23.19
C ASP A 5 -14.90 53.14 21.79
N SER A 6 -13.65 53.14 21.46
CA SER A 6 -13.11 52.50 20.25
C SER A 6 -13.01 50.99 20.54
N ILE A 7 -13.93 50.22 20.01
CA ILE A 7 -13.76 48.76 19.95
C ILE A 7 -12.72 48.47 18.90
N THR A 8 -11.52 48.08 19.31
CA THR A 8 -10.56 47.44 18.45
C THR A 8 -11.10 46.07 18.08
N THR A 9 -11.44 45.87 16.84
CA THR A 9 -11.72 44.51 16.30
C THR A 9 -10.49 43.65 16.55
N GLY A 10 -10.61 42.64 17.41
CA GLY A 10 -9.57 41.67 17.63
C GLY A 10 -9.16 40.98 16.33
N GLU A 11 -7.96 40.42 16.30
CA GLU A 11 -7.44 39.60 15.21
C GLU A 11 -8.54 38.65 14.73
N LEU A 12 -8.68 38.54 13.40
CA LEU A 12 -9.51 37.52 12.76
C LEU A 12 -8.97 36.14 13.21
N LEU A 13 -9.64 35.54 14.19
CA LEU A 13 -9.37 34.16 14.55
C LEU A 13 -9.61 33.29 13.31
N GLU A 14 -8.73 32.36 13.05
CA GLU A 14 -8.97 31.33 12.04
C GLU A 14 -10.34 30.69 12.33
N VAL A 15 -11.31 30.97 11.47
CA VAL A 15 -12.69 30.48 11.68
C VAL A 15 -12.87 29.07 11.09
N LEU A 16 -11.99 28.63 10.16
CA LEU A 16 -12.02 27.31 9.57
C LEU A 16 -10.79 26.50 9.97
N THR A 17 -11.03 25.30 10.44
CA THR A 17 -9.97 24.28 10.59
C THR A 17 -10.23 23.12 9.64
N ALA A 18 -9.16 22.49 9.15
CA ALA A 18 -9.22 21.30 8.32
C ALA A 18 -8.41 20.18 8.94
N THR A 19 -8.93 18.97 8.84
CA THR A 19 -8.16 17.74 9.10
C THR A 19 -8.34 16.79 7.93
N LYS A 20 -7.31 15.99 7.64
CA LYS A 20 -7.33 14.94 6.64
C LYS A 20 -6.88 13.64 7.28
N THR A 21 -7.60 12.56 7.05
CA THR A 21 -7.26 11.24 7.59
C THR A 21 -7.54 10.17 6.56
N ALA A 22 -6.72 9.11 6.56
CA ALA A 22 -7.00 7.87 5.84
C ALA A 22 -7.71 6.91 6.81
N VAL A 23 -8.77 6.24 6.35
CA VAL A 23 -9.49 5.23 7.16
C VAL A 23 -8.56 4.08 7.53
N VAL A 24 -7.66 3.71 6.60
CA VAL A 24 -6.55 2.79 6.84
C VAL A 24 -5.28 3.49 6.39
N PRO A 25 -4.30 3.70 7.28
CA PRO A 25 -3.10 4.49 6.97
C PRO A 25 -2.04 3.69 6.19
N THR A 26 -2.42 2.52 5.64
CA THR A 26 -1.54 1.71 4.78
C THR A 26 -2.21 1.40 3.45
N TYR A 27 -1.39 1.29 2.40
CA TYR A 27 -1.88 0.97 1.06
C TYR A 27 -1.23 -0.29 0.47
N ARG A 28 -1.93 -0.88 -0.50
CA ARG A 28 -1.48 -1.98 -1.35
C ARG A 28 -1.92 -1.70 -2.78
N SER A 29 -1.14 -2.16 -3.75
CA SER A 29 -1.53 -2.09 -5.17
C SER A 29 -2.91 -2.71 -5.40
N GLY A 30 -3.75 -2.05 -6.20
CA GLY A 30 -5.10 -2.50 -6.53
C GLY A 30 -6.11 -2.43 -5.37
N ARG A 31 -5.81 -1.67 -4.31
CA ARG A 31 -6.74 -1.42 -3.19
C ARG A 31 -6.89 0.07 -2.97
N PRO A 32 -8.11 0.62 -3.08
CA PRO A 32 -8.33 2.04 -2.84
C PRO A 32 -8.14 2.38 -1.35
N ILE A 33 -7.67 3.60 -1.11
CA ILE A 33 -7.57 4.24 0.20
C ILE A 33 -8.75 5.19 0.31
N THR A 34 -9.52 5.09 1.38
CA THR A 34 -10.58 6.06 1.68
C THR A 34 -10.00 7.19 2.52
N TYR A 35 -10.08 8.42 2.02
CA TYR A 35 -9.71 9.64 2.72
C TYR A 35 -10.96 10.36 3.23
N LEU A 36 -10.82 10.97 4.42
CA LEU A 36 -11.80 11.86 5.02
C LEU A 36 -11.16 13.23 5.20
N ILE A 37 -11.80 14.26 4.66
CA ILE A 37 -11.45 15.67 4.90
C ILE A 37 -12.55 16.23 5.78
N THR A 38 -12.21 16.65 6.99
CA THR A 38 -13.16 17.27 7.93
C THR A 38 -12.85 18.75 8.05
N LEU A 39 -13.84 19.57 7.76
CA LEU A 39 -13.80 21.03 7.87
C LEU A 39 -14.71 21.45 9.03
N VAL A 40 -14.20 22.26 9.95
CA VAL A 40 -14.96 22.78 11.10
C VAL A 40 -14.92 24.30 11.06
N ASN A 41 -16.10 24.93 11.05
CA ASN A 41 -16.28 26.37 11.07
C ASN A 41 -16.68 26.83 12.47
N ALA A 42 -15.78 27.48 13.18
CA ALA A 42 -16.02 28.05 14.51
C ALA A 42 -16.68 29.46 14.45
N GLY A 43 -16.84 29.99 13.25
CA GLY A 43 -17.44 31.30 13.01
C GLY A 43 -18.97 31.30 13.14
N THR A 44 -19.55 32.49 13.12
CA THR A 44 -21.00 32.72 13.25
C THR A 44 -21.73 32.85 11.92
N ALA A 45 -21.04 32.75 10.82
CA ALA A 45 -21.59 32.79 9.45
C ALA A 45 -21.18 31.52 8.66
N ASP A 46 -22.05 31.10 7.74
CA ASP A 46 -21.76 30.00 6.84
C ASP A 46 -20.58 30.37 5.91
N LEU A 47 -19.63 29.48 5.74
CA LEU A 47 -18.63 29.57 4.70
C LEU A 47 -19.12 28.83 3.46
N THR A 48 -19.35 29.53 2.35
CA THR A 48 -19.97 28.98 1.15
C THR A 48 -19.05 29.10 -0.07
N GLY A 49 -19.26 28.24 -1.06
CA GLY A 49 -18.49 28.28 -2.31
C GLY A 49 -17.02 27.94 -2.16
N LEU A 50 -16.64 27.21 -1.10
CA LEU A 50 -15.27 26.80 -0.88
C LEU A 50 -14.82 25.80 -1.96
N ALA A 51 -13.53 25.87 -2.30
CA ALA A 51 -12.83 24.90 -3.13
C ALA A 51 -11.85 24.11 -2.27
N VAL A 52 -11.85 22.79 -2.46
CA VAL A 52 -10.97 21.83 -1.80
C VAL A 52 -10.11 21.21 -2.89
N ALA A 53 -8.80 21.44 -2.87
CA ALA A 53 -7.83 20.90 -3.80
C ALA A 53 -6.91 19.91 -3.07
N ASP A 54 -6.83 18.70 -3.59
CA ASP A 54 -6.02 17.62 -3.03
C ASP A 54 -4.88 17.30 -4.01
N ASP A 55 -3.64 17.31 -3.53
CA ASP A 55 -2.44 17.14 -4.36
C ASP A 55 -2.18 15.68 -4.77
N LEU A 56 -2.97 14.73 -4.24
CA LEU A 56 -2.81 13.29 -4.49
C LEU A 56 -1.39 12.76 -4.21
N GLY A 57 -0.69 13.43 -3.28
CA GLY A 57 0.65 13.07 -2.86
C GLY A 57 1.73 13.33 -3.91
N GLY A 58 1.49 14.25 -4.85
CA GLY A 58 2.44 14.56 -5.94
C GLY A 58 3.83 14.90 -5.43
N TYR A 59 4.86 14.31 -6.03
CA TYR A 59 6.27 14.59 -5.71
C TYR A 59 7.11 14.76 -6.98
N THR A 60 8.26 15.43 -6.84
CA THR A 60 9.16 15.67 -7.96
C THR A 60 10.13 14.50 -8.16
N PHE A 61 10.17 13.95 -9.36
CA PHE A 61 11.12 12.93 -9.78
C PHE A 61 11.74 13.34 -11.13
N ASN A 62 13.07 13.44 -11.20
CA ASN A 62 13.82 13.85 -12.41
C ASN A 62 13.27 15.15 -13.06
N GLY A 63 12.81 16.12 -12.25
CA GLY A 63 12.28 17.40 -12.73
C GLY A 63 10.82 17.36 -13.22
N ALA A 64 10.16 16.21 -13.17
CA ALA A 64 8.73 16.07 -13.45
C ALA A 64 7.95 15.78 -12.15
N THR A 65 6.69 16.22 -12.07
CA THR A 65 5.80 15.83 -10.98
C THR A 65 5.14 14.52 -11.34
N VAL A 66 5.27 13.53 -10.44
CA VAL A 66 4.60 12.23 -10.52
C VAL A 66 3.61 12.10 -9.37
N TYR A 67 2.53 11.35 -9.57
CA TYR A 67 1.45 11.24 -8.62
C TYR A 67 1.28 9.80 -8.14
N PRO A 68 1.61 9.51 -6.87
CA PRO A 68 1.50 8.18 -6.29
C PRO A 68 0.06 7.72 -6.10
N LEU A 69 -0.90 8.65 -6.10
CA LEU A 69 -2.32 8.36 -5.94
C LEU A 69 -3.11 8.86 -7.15
N ALA A 70 -4.17 8.14 -7.51
CA ALA A 70 -5.15 8.53 -8.53
C ALA A 70 -6.56 8.51 -7.92
N TYR A 71 -7.33 9.57 -8.13
CA TYR A 71 -8.71 9.65 -7.66
C TYR A 71 -9.60 8.59 -8.30
N THR A 72 -10.40 7.89 -7.50
CA THR A 72 -11.42 6.95 -7.97
C THR A 72 -12.70 7.70 -8.33
N ALA A 73 -13.00 7.77 -9.63
CA ALA A 73 -14.12 8.56 -10.14
C ALA A 73 -15.47 8.18 -9.49
N GLY A 74 -16.25 9.20 -9.12
CA GLY A 74 -17.58 9.02 -8.51
C GLY A 74 -17.55 8.59 -7.03
N SER A 75 -16.38 8.52 -6.38
CA SER A 75 -16.26 8.10 -4.99
C SER A 75 -16.56 9.23 -3.99
N VAL A 76 -16.57 10.51 -4.41
CA VAL A 76 -16.82 11.63 -3.50
C VAL A 76 -18.19 11.53 -2.85
N ARG A 77 -18.20 11.66 -1.52
CA ARG A 77 -19.39 11.81 -0.67
C ARG A 77 -19.22 13.05 0.19
N TYR A 78 -20.28 13.84 0.29
CA TYR A 78 -20.28 15.14 0.94
C TYR A 78 -21.34 15.20 2.03
N TYR A 79 -20.96 15.51 3.27
CA TYR A 79 -21.83 15.57 4.43
C TYR A 79 -21.73 16.94 5.08
N ARG A 80 -22.87 17.53 5.47
CA ARG A 80 -22.95 18.72 6.31
C ARG A 80 -23.62 18.37 7.63
N ASN A 81 -22.95 18.64 8.74
CA ASN A 81 -23.44 18.27 10.10
C ASN A 81 -23.91 16.80 10.16
N GLY A 82 -23.16 15.88 9.54
CA GLY A 82 -23.47 14.45 9.48
C GLY A 82 -24.56 14.04 8.45
N VAL A 83 -25.19 14.99 7.76
CA VAL A 83 -26.25 14.70 6.77
C VAL A 83 -25.66 14.67 5.36
N LEU A 84 -25.86 13.56 4.65
CA LEU A 84 -25.44 13.41 3.25
C LEU A 84 -26.10 14.47 2.36
N GLN A 85 -25.32 15.12 1.53
CA GLN A 85 -25.74 16.13 0.56
C GLN A 85 -25.65 15.60 -0.87
N ALA A 86 -26.20 16.37 -1.83
CA ALA A 86 -25.96 16.14 -3.25
C ALA A 86 -24.44 16.20 -3.54
N ALA A 87 -24.00 15.41 -4.51
CA ALA A 87 -22.59 15.38 -4.90
C ALA A 87 -22.13 16.77 -5.37
N PRO A 88 -21.00 17.28 -4.88
CA PRO A 88 -20.43 18.54 -5.34
C PRO A 88 -19.83 18.39 -6.73
N ALA A 89 -19.42 19.50 -7.35
CA ALA A 89 -18.70 19.46 -8.60
C ALA A 89 -17.25 18.96 -8.35
N VAL A 90 -16.80 17.99 -9.15
CA VAL A 90 -15.49 17.32 -9.00
C VAL A 90 -14.73 17.38 -10.31
N THR A 91 -13.47 17.85 -10.25
CA THR A 91 -12.48 17.74 -11.33
C THR A 91 -11.42 16.74 -10.90
N ALA A 92 -11.30 15.64 -11.61
CA ALA A 92 -10.55 14.45 -11.20
C ALA A 92 -9.03 14.53 -11.40
N GLY A 93 -8.54 15.48 -12.21
CA GLY A 93 -7.10 15.57 -12.56
C GLY A 93 -6.24 15.83 -11.33
N PRO A 94 -4.92 15.58 -11.33
CA PRO A 94 -4.11 16.14 -10.25
C PRO A 94 -3.91 17.65 -10.44
N PRO A 95 -4.25 18.49 -9.42
CA PRO A 95 -4.90 18.11 -8.16
C PRO A 95 -6.36 17.70 -8.34
N LEU A 96 -6.87 16.78 -7.49
CA LEU A 96 -8.31 16.56 -7.36
C LEU A 96 -8.95 17.82 -6.79
N THR A 97 -9.90 18.42 -7.50
CA THR A 97 -10.57 19.64 -7.07
C THR A 97 -12.05 19.41 -6.86
N ILE A 98 -12.58 19.77 -5.68
CA ILE A 98 -13.96 19.66 -5.29
C ILE A 98 -14.47 21.08 -4.96
N THR A 99 -15.51 21.54 -5.63
CA THR A 99 -15.99 22.92 -5.52
C THR A 99 -17.45 23.01 -5.07
N GLY A 100 -17.85 24.19 -4.60
CA GLY A 100 -19.21 24.43 -4.12
C GLY A 100 -19.44 23.91 -2.68
N ILE A 101 -18.38 23.76 -1.91
CA ILE A 101 -18.46 23.28 -0.55
C ILE A 101 -18.97 24.36 0.38
N THR A 102 -19.87 24.00 1.29
CA THR A 102 -20.39 24.86 2.35
C THR A 102 -20.07 24.23 3.70
N VAL A 103 -19.55 25.04 4.63
CA VAL A 103 -19.36 24.66 6.04
C VAL A 103 -20.27 25.55 6.89
N PRO A 104 -21.32 25.01 7.54
CA PRO A 104 -22.28 25.80 8.32
C PRO A 104 -21.61 26.53 9.47
N ALA A 105 -22.20 27.68 9.89
CA ALA A 105 -21.78 28.42 11.06
C ALA A 105 -21.83 27.52 12.32
N GLY A 106 -20.75 27.49 13.09
CA GLY A 106 -20.60 26.64 14.27
C GLY A 106 -20.73 25.14 13.98
N GLY A 107 -20.60 24.73 12.71
CA GLY A 107 -20.84 23.37 12.24
C GLY A 107 -19.62 22.74 11.55
N SER A 108 -19.89 21.59 10.93
CA SER A 108 -18.85 20.82 10.25
C SER A 108 -19.31 20.29 8.90
N THR A 109 -18.31 20.03 8.05
CA THR A 109 -18.46 19.35 6.76
C THR A 109 -17.44 18.24 6.66
N VAL A 110 -17.88 17.08 6.18
CA VAL A 110 -16.99 15.94 5.88
C VAL A 110 -17.10 15.61 4.39
N ILE A 111 -15.97 15.49 3.76
CA ILE A 111 -15.83 15.01 2.39
C ILE A 111 -15.07 13.69 2.46
N ALA A 112 -15.69 12.60 2.00
CA ALA A 112 -15.05 11.32 1.82
C ALA A 112 -14.78 11.09 0.33
N TYR A 113 -13.63 10.52 -0.01
CA TYR A 113 -13.29 10.10 -1.37
C TYR A 113 -12.31 8.91 -1.34
N GLU A 114 -12.18 8.23 -2.47
CA GLU A 114 -11.25 7.14 -2.63
C GLU A 114 -10.16 7.49 -3.63
N ALA A 115 -8.94 7.03 -3.35
CA ALA A 115 -7.80 7.12 -4.27
C ALA A 115 -7.06 5.79 -4.31
N GLU A 116 -6.61 5.38 -5.50
CA GLU A 116 -5.85 4.16 -5.71
C GLU A 116 -4.36 4.46 -5.85
N PRO A 117 -3.46 3.60 -5.29
CA PRO A 117 -2.04 3.69 -5.56
C PRO A 117 -1.74 3.46 -7.04
N THR A 118 -0.91 4.33 -7.62
CA THR A 118 -0.43 4.23 -9.00
C THR A 118 0.92 3.50 -9.06
N ALA A 119 1.46 3.35 -10.27
CA ALA A 119 2.83 2.86 -10.47
C ALA A 119 3.92 3.76 -9.86
N PHE A 120 3.56 4.98 -9.44
CA PHE A 120 4.47 5.94 -8.79
C PHE A 120 4.40 5.90 -7.27
N ALA A 121 3.52 5.06 -6.70
CA ALA A 121 3.44 4.88 -5.25
C ALA A 121 4.68 4.12 -4.75
N PRO A 122 5.40 4.65 -3.74
CA PRO A 122 6.54 3.96 -3.12
C PRO A 122 6.16 2.59 -2.58
N LEU A 123 7.09 1.63 -2.59
CA LEU A 123 6.81 0.24 -2.22
C LEU A 123 7.68 -0.29 -1.06
N GLY A 124 8.74 0.43 -0.69
CA GLY A 124 9.62 0.06 0.42
C GLY A 124 8.92 0.13 1.77
N ALA A 125 9.36 -0.68 2.75
CA ALA A 125 8.72 -0.76 4.06
C ALA A 125 8.79 0.57 4.85
N GLU A 126 9.82 1.36 4.61
CA GLU A 126 10.05 2.67 5.27
C GLU A 126 9.54 3.85 4.44
N ASP A 127 8.95 3.58 3.28
CA ASP A 127 8.44 4.63 2.39
C ASP A 127 7.08 5.15 2.87
N SER A 128 6.70 6.32 2.32
CA SER A 128 5.39 6.91 2.59
C SER A 128 4.94 7.84 1.46
N VAL A 129 3.64 8.11 1.45
CA VAL A 129 3.00 9.13 0.61
C VAL A 129 2.41 10.18 1.54
N VAL A 130 2.86 11.41 1.40
CA VAL A 130 2.32 12.60 2.07
C VAL A 130 1.30 13.22 1.14
N ASN A 131 0.02 13.23 1.54
CA ASN A 131 -1.08 13.72 0.72
C ASN A 131 -1.73 14.95 1.39
N THR A 132 -1.68 16.11 0.72
CA THR A 132 -2.10 17.40 1.28
C THR A 132 -3.35 17.92 0.60
N VAL A 133 -4.29 18.37 1.40
CA VAL A 133 -5.47 19.13 0.95
C VAL A 133 -5.29 20.61 1.26
N THR A 134 -5.69 21.45 0.32
CA THR A 134 -5.74 22.91 0.46
C THR A 134 -7.18 23.38 0.25
N VAL A 135 -7.71 24.12 1.20
CA VAL A 135 -9.05 24.70 1.17
C VAL A 135 -8.95 26.20 0.95
N THR A 136 -9.65 26.71 -0.05
CA THR A 136 -9.69 28.15 -0.41
C THR A 136 -11.12 28.59 -0.64
N GLY A 137 -11.36 29.89 -0.55
CA GLY A 137 -12.67 30.46 -0.88
C GLY A 137 -12.91 31.84 -0.27
N ALA A 138 -14.01 32.46 -0.66
CA ALA A 138 -14.42 33.73 -0.09
C ALA A 138 -14.75 33.58 1.42
N GLY A 139 -14.28 34.53 2.23
CA GLY A 139 -14.45 34.48 3.68
C GLY A 139 -13.31 33.81 4.44
N LEU A 140 -12.30 33.27 3.74
CA LEU A 140 -11.06 32.81 4.34
C LEU A 140 -9.96 33.85 4.07
N PRO A 141 -9.25 34.35 5.10
CA PRO A 141 -8.13 35.28 4.91
C PRO A 141 -6.97 34.59 4.19
N ASP A 142 -6.73 33.34 4.50
CA ASP A 142 -5.66 32.49 3.95
C ASP A 142 -6.19 31.11 3.59
N ALA A 143 -5.42 30.36 2.79
CA ALA A 143 -5.70 28.97 2.51
C ALA A 143 -5.48 28.11 3.75
N VAL A 144 -6.42 27.20 4.02
CA VAL A 144 -6.34 26.23 5.13
C VAL A 144 -5.86 24.89 4.59
N THR A 145 -4.84 24.32 5.18
CA THR A 145 -4.24 23.05 4.72
C THR A 145 -4.36 21.95 5.76
N ALA A 146 -4.45 20.71 5.30
CA ALA A 146 -4.34 19.52 6.13
C ALA A 146 -3.62 18.41 5.37
N THR A 147 -2.84 17.61 6.08
CA THR A 147 -1.98 16.58 5.50
C THR A 147 -2.23 15.24 6.17
N GLU A 148 -2.19 14.19 5.38
CA GLU A 148 -2.22 12.80 5.85
C GLU A 148 -1.05 12.03 5.23
N THR A 149 -0.45 11.15 6.00
CA THR A 149 0.64 10.27 5.55
C THR A 149 0.19 8.83 5.58
N VAL A 150 0.34 8.15 4.46
CA VAL A 150 0.05 6.71 4.33
C VAL A 150 1.31 5.97 3.87
N SER A 151 1.48 4.73 4.32
CA SER A 151 2.66 3.90 4.02
C SER A 151 2.28 2.61 3.29
N PRO A 152 3.20 1.98 2.55
CA PRO A 152 2.97 0.64 2.02
C PRO A 152 2.69 -0.34 3.17
N ALA A 153 1.72 -1.23 2.99
CA ALA A 153 1.51 -2.30 3.97
C ALA A 153 2.72 -3.24 3.98
N THR A 154 3.32 -3.44 5.13
CA THR A 154 4.51 -4.27 5.30
C THR A 154 4.16 -5.75 5.39
N GLY A 155 4.93 -6.59 4.71
CA GLY A 155 4.81 -8.04 4.77
C GLY A 155 5.38 -8.76 3.56
N PRO A 156 5.65 -10.08 3.66
CA PRO A 156 6.00 -10.92 2.53
C PRO A 156 4.77 -11.18 1.65
N ALA A 157 5.01 -11.35 0.34
CA ALA A 157 4.01 -11.74 -0.65
C ALA A 157 4.58 -12.87 -1.50
N LEU A 158 4.28 -14.11 -1.10
CA LEU A 158 4.96 -15.31 -1.62
C LEU A 158 4.19 -15.97 -2.76
N THR A 159 4.93 -16.45 -3.73
CA THR A 159 4.49 -17.40 -4.76
C THR A 159 5.48 -18.54 -4.85
N ILE A 160 5.03 -19.71 -5.30
CA ILE A 160 5.88 -20.87 -5.52
C ILE A 160 5.62 -21.46 -6.91
N SER A 161 6.69 -21.86 -7.58
CA SER A 161 6.63 -22.64 -8.82
C SER A 161 7.44 -23.92 -8.66
N LYS A 162 7.04 -24.97 -9.40
CA LYS A 162 7.69 -26.29 -9.42
C LYS A 162 8.08 -26.64 -10.84
N ALA A 163 9.31 -27.10 -11.03
CA ALA A 163 9.81 -27.64 -12.28
C ALA A 163 10.44 -29.02 -12.06
N LEU A 164 10.48 -29.83 -13.11
CA LEU A 164 11.05 -31.17 -13.13
C LEU A 164 12.07 -31.29 -14.29
N SER A 165 13.23 -31.88 -14.02
CA SER A 165 14.26 -32.16 -15.02
C SER A 165 15.05 -33.43 -14.65
N PRO A 166 15.32 -34.34 -15.63
CA PRO A 166 14.71 -34.42 -16.95
C PRO A 166 13.22 -34.78 -16.87
N THR A 167 12.46 -34.53 -17.95
CA THR A 167 11.03 -34.91 -18.03
C THR A 167 10.79 -36.37 -18.41
N GLU A 168 11.86 -37.00 -18.96
CA GLU A 168 11.89 -38.42 -19.29
C GLU A 168 13.14 -39.04 -18.69
N VAL A 169 12.99 -40.17 -18.03
CA VAL A 169 14.07 -40.87 -17.35
C VAL A 169 13.85 -42.39 -17.41
N ALA A 170 14.91 -43.16 -17.62
CA ALA A 170 14.88 -44.62 -17.57
C ALA A 170 14.75 -45.10 -16.10
N ALA A 171 14.37 -46.36 -15.91
CA ALA A 171 14.36 -46.98 -14.57
C ALA A 171 15.75 -46.85 -13.91
N ASN A 172 15.77 -46.54 -12.61
CA ASN A 172 16.95 -46.18 -11.83
C ASN A 172 17.62 -44.85 -12.29
N GLY A 173 16.93 -44.06 -13.09
CA GLY A 173 17.42 -42.74 -13.49
C GLY A 173 17.17 -41.69 -12.40
N ARG A 174 17.89 -40.57 -12.48
CA ARG A 174 17.81 -39.50 -11.49
C ARG A 174 16.93 -38.38 -11.99
N LEU A 175 16.00 -37.93 -11.11
CA LEU A 175 15.14 -36.77 -11.31
C LEU A 175 15.54 -35.64 -10.36
N THR A 176 15.28 -34.42 -10.80
CA THR A 176 15.46 -33.22 -9.99
C THR A 176 14.20 -32.37 -10.03
N TYR A 177 13.58 -32.16 -8.90
CA TYR A 177 12.52 -31.16 -8.70
C TYR A 177 13.13 -29.86 -8.21
N THR A 178 12.77 -28.76 -8.84
CA THR A 178 13.17 -27.42 -8.44
C THR A 178 11.94 -26.60 -8.06
N PHE A 179 11.90 -26.14 -6.83
CA PHE A 179 10.89 -25.23 -6.33
C PHE A 179 11.52 -23.84 -6.22
N VAL A 180 10.96 -22.87 -6.94
CA VAL A 180 11.36 -21.47 -6.82
C VAL A 180 10.30 -20.74 -6.04
N ILE A 181 10.68 -20.22 -4.88
CA ILE A 181 9.81 -19.43 -3.99
C ILE A 181 10.20 -17.97 -4.20
N GLN A 182 9.25 -17.15 -4.62
CA GLN A 182 9.44 -15.74 -4.88
C GLN A 182 8.66 -14.91 -3.87
N ASN A 183 9.29 -13.82 -3.41
CA ASN A 183 8.69 -12.84 -2.54
C ASN A 183 8.65 -11.49 -3.26
N THR A 184 7.46 -11.00 -3.56
CA THR A 184 7.22 -9.66 -4.14
C THR A 184 6.88 -8.61 -3.07
N GLY A 185 6.82 -9.00 -1.80
CA GLY A 185 6.56 -8.12 -0.68
C GLY A 185 7.81 -7.37 -0.19
N ASN A 186 7.59 -6.32 0.58
CA ASN A 186 8.62 -5.43 1.11
C ASN A 186 9.24 -5.87 2.46
N ALA A 187 8.87 -7.03 2.95
CA ALA A 187 9.51 -7.69 4.09
C ALA A 187 9.96 -9.10 3.70
N ALA A 188 11.05 -9.56 4.29
CA ALA A 188 11.48 -10.95 4.15
C ALA A 188 10.48 -11.89 4.82
N ALA A 189 10.38 -13.11 4.30
CA ALA A 189 9.78 -14.21 5.03
C ALA A 189 10.88 -14.88 5.87
N GLU A 190 10.79 -14.71 7.17
CA GLU A 190 11.80 -15.13 8.13
C GLU A 190 11.49 -16.53 8.72
N ALA A 191 12.43 -17.10 9.48
CA ALA A 191 12.24 -18.38 10.14
C ALA A 191 11.01 -18.40 11.08
N ALA A 192 10.70 -17.25 11.70
CA ALA A 192 9.54 -17.08 12.58
C ALA A 192 8.19 -17.22 11.86
N ASP A 193 8.16 -17.01 10.53
CA ASP A 193 6.94 -17.19 9.72
C ASP A 193 6.62 -18.66 9.46
N SER A 194 7.52 -19.56 9.88
CA SER A 194 7.28 -21.00 9.89
C SER A 194 6.88 -21.60 8.54
N LEU A 195 7.49 -21.13 7.45
CA LEU A 195 7.19 -21.64 6.11
C LEU A 195 7.54 -23.12 5.98
N VAL A 196 6.65 -23.86 5.32
CA VAL A 196 6.81 -25.29 5.01
C VAL A 196 6.50 -25.52 3.54
N VAL A 197 7.40 -26.21 2.83
CA VAL A 197 7.14 -26.74 1.49
C VAL A 197 6.82 -28.22 1.62
N THR A 198 5.68 -28.65 1.10
CA THR A 198 5.25 -30.05 1.06
C THR A 198 5.06 -30.51 -0.37
N ASP A 199 5.35 -31.78 -0.62
CA ASP A 199 5.08 -32.46 -1.88
C ASP A 199 4.85 -33.95 -1.66
N THR A 200 4.29 -34.62 -2.66
CA THR A 200 4.22 -36.08 -2.72
C THR A 200 4.77 -36.54 -4.06
N PHE A 201 5.89 -37.25 -4.02
CA PHE A 201 6.56 -37.70 -5.26
C PHE A 201 5.94 -38.98 -5.78
N ASP A 202 5.54 -38.96 -7.05
CA ASP A 202 5.12 -40.12 -7.82
C ASP A 202 5.78 -40.04 -9.21
N PRO A 203 6.71 -40.96 -9.56
CA PRO A 203 7.20 -42.08 -8.76
C PRO A 203 7.95 -41.63 -7.49
N ARG A 204 7.98 -42.52 -6.50
CA ARG A 204 8.73 -42.29 -5.26
C ARG A 204 10.22 -42.24 -5.54
N LEU A 205 10.93 -41.46 -4.76
CA LEU A 205 12.36 -41.26 -4.92
C LEU A 205 13.15 -42.02 -3.87
N SER A 206 14.32 -42.51 -4.25
CA SER A 206 15.36 -43.02 -3.36
C SER A 206 16.60 -42.15 -3.44
N ASP A 207 17.54 -42.30 -2.51
CA ASP A 207 18.82 -41.57 -2.47
C ASP A 207 18.67 -40.05 -2.61
N LEU A 208 17.76 -39.47 -1.81
CA LEU A 208 17.46 -38.04 -1.88
C LEU A 208 18.67 -37.17 -1.53
N THR A 209 18.85 -36.14 -2.35
CA THR A 209 19.68 -34.99 -2.03
C THR A 209 18.80 -33.75 -2.06
N VAL A 210 18.74 -33.02 -0.94
CA VAL A 210 17.92 -31.81 -0.79
C VAL A 210 18.82 -30.64 -0.53
N THR A 211 18.62 -29.55 -1.28
CA THR A 211 19.40 -28.31 -1.08
C THR A 211 18.47 -27.11 -1.05
N LEU A 212 18.80 -26.12 -0.23
CA LEU A 212 18.17 -24.81 -0.20
C LEU A 212 19.23 -23.76 -0.59
N ASN A 213 18.98 -23.02 -1.67
CA ASN A 213 19.93 -22.04 -2.23
C ASN A 213 21.34 -22.65 -2.44
N GLY A 214 21.40 -23.92 -2.86
CA GLY A 214 22.65 -24.66 -3.06
C GLY A 214 23.26 -25.27 -1.79
N THR A 215 22.77 -24.96 -0.60
CA THR A 215 23.24 -25.54 0.66
C THR A 215 22.47 -26.81 0.97
N ALA A 216 23.18 -27.92 1.26
CA ALA A 216 22.56 -29.22 1.58
C ALA A 216 21.75 -29.15 2.89
N LEU A 217 20.54 -29.72 2.86
CA LEU A 217 19.69 -29.90 4.03
C LEU A 217 19.84 -31.32 4.59
N THR A 218 19.62 -31.46 5.89
CA THR A 218 19.78 -32.71 6.64
C THR A 218 18.44 -33.21 7.20
N ALA A 219 18.12 -34.49 6.96
CA ALA A 219 16.99 -35.14 7.60
C ALA A 219 17.39 -35.70 8.99
N PRO A 220 16.49 -35.77 9.96
CA PRO A 220 15.12 -35.26 9.94
C PRO A 220 15.02 -33.80 10.46
N THR A 221 16.13 -33.13 10.71
CA THR A 221 16.18 -31.82 11.38
C THR A 221 15.73 -30.64 10.50
N GLN A 222 15.89 -30.77 9.18
CA GLN A 222 15.55 -29.70 8.22
C GLN A 222 14.49 -30.11 7.20
N TYR A 223 14.35 -31.42 6.95
CA TYR A 223 13.25 -31.96 6.15
C TYR A 223 12.92 -33.38 6.58
N THR A 224 11.73 -33.86 6.20
CA THR A 224 11.31 -35.26 6.34
C THR A 224 10.91 -35.80 4.97
N TYR A 225 11.16 -37.09 4.77
CA TYR A 225 10.71 -37.84 3.59
C TYR A 225 10.31 -39.27 4.00
N ASP A 226 9.09 -39.65 3.63
CA ASP A 226 8.61 -41.00 3.79
C ASP A 226 8.68 -41.77 2.47
N ALA A 227 9.66 -42.68 2.35
CA ALA A 227 9.86 -43.49 1.14
C ALA A 227 8.70 -44.46 0.85
N ALA A 228 7.87 -44.80 1.86
CA ALA A 228 6.71 -45.69 1.66
C ALA A 228 5.52 -44.95 1.02
N THR A 229 5.38 -43.66 1.23
CA THR A 229 4.27 -42.84 0.70
C THR A 229 4.71 -41.79 -0.36
N GLY A 230 6.01 -41.48 -0.44
CA GLY A 230 6.55 -40.40 -1.28
C GLY A 230 6.36 -39.01 -0.69
N GLN A 231 5.86 -38.89 0.54
CA GLN A 231 5.58 -37.60 1.20
C GLN A 231 6.88 -36.91 1.61
N PHE A 232 7.01 -35.65 1.24
CA PHE A 232 8.09 -34.76 1.59
C PHE A 232 7.57 -33.52 2.30
N ALA A 233 8.30 -33.06 3.31
CA ALA A 233 8.04 -31.78 3.96
C ALA A 233 9.35 -31.15 4.47
N THR A 234 9.53 -29.86 4.29
CA THR A 234 10.56 -29.11 5.03
C THR A 234 10.10 -28.90 6.48
N VAL A 235 11.05 -28.79 7.41
CA VAL A 235 10.74 -28.38 8.79
C VAL A 235 10.42 -26.89 8.80
N ALA A 236 9.44 -26.50 9.61
CA ALA A 236 9.02 -25.12 9.79
C ALA A 236 10.21 -24.22 10.18
N GLY A 237 10.33 -23.06 9.53
CA GLY A 237 11.40 -22.08 9.76
C GLY A 237 12.73 -22.37 9.05
N VAL A 238 12.84 -23.48 8.29
CA VAL A 238 14.02 -23.77 7.46
C VAL A 238 14.02 -22.90 6.20
N ILE A 239 12.83 -22.68 5.62
CA ILE A 239 12.68 -21.83 4.43
C ILE A 239 12.57 -20.39 4.86
N THR A 240 13.49 -19.55 4.34
CA THR A 240 13.41 -18.10 4.39
C THR A 240 13.48 -17.53 2.99
N VAL A 241 12.82 -16.40 2.74
CA VAL A 241 12.81 -15.77 1.41
C VAL A 241 13.08 -14.27 1.59
N PRO A 242 14.13 -13.71 0.98
CA PRO A 242 14.43 -12.29 1.09
C PRO A 242 13.25 -11.41 0.65
N ALA A 243 13.19 -10.18 1.14
CA ALA A 243 12.28 -9.17 0.61
C ALA A 243 12.57 -8.88 -0.86
N ALA A 244 11.57 -8.38 -1.58
CA ALA A 244 11.79 -7.79 -2.90
C ALA A 244 12.64 -6.53 -2.81
N THR A 245 13.29 -6.19 -3.91
CA THR A 245 13.90 -4.87 -4.12
C THR A 245 13.05 -4.05 -5.08
N PHE A 246 13.01 -2.73 -4.82
CA PHE A 246 12.18 -1.79 -5.57
C PHE A 246 13.09 -0.74 -6.20
N THR A 247 12.91 -0.47 -7.48
CA THR A 247 13.66 0.55 -8.21
C THR A 247 12.72 1.40 -9.04
N GLN A 248 13.02 2.70 -9.17
CA GLN A 248 12.29 3.58 -10.07
C GLN A 248 12.96 3.62 -11.44
N ASN A 249 12.18 3.51 -12.48
CA ASN A 249 12.66 3.73 -13.85
C ASN A 249 12.85 5.24 -14.15
N ALA A 250 13.31 5.58 -15.34
CA ALA A 250 13.56 6.96 -15.73
C ALA A 250 12.31 7.87 -15.65
N ALA A 251 11.11 7.31 -15.76
CA ALA A 251 9.84 8.02 -15.66
C ALA A 251 9.31 8.10 -14.21
N GLY A 252 9.99 7.49 -13.24
CA GLY A 252 9.60 7.47 -11.82
C GLY A 252 8.69 6.33 -11.41
N ALA A 253 8.27 5.45 -12.33
CA ALA A 253 7.46 4.29 -12.00
C ALA A 253 8.30 3.22 -11.30
N TYR A 254 7.75 2.62 -10.25
CA TYR A 254 8.39 1.52 -9.52
C TYR A 254 8.30 0.21 -10.28
N SER A 255 9.39 -0.56 -10.21
CA SER A 255 9.49 -1.94 -10.63
C SER A 255 9.92 -2.81 -9.46
N VAL A 256 9.46 -4.06 -9.45
CA VAL A 256 9.67 -5.03 -8.39
C VAL A 256 10.62 -6.11 -8.91
N SER A 257 11.74 -6.33 -8.20
CA SER A 257 12.60 -7.50 -8.38
C SER A 257 12.37 -8.43 -7.19
N PRO A 258 11.71 -9.59 -7.38
CA PRO A 258 11.38 -10.49 -6.28
C PRO A 258 12.62 -11.01 -5.56
N GLY A 259 12.54 -11.08 -4.22
CA GLY A 259 13.43 -11.93 -3.46
C GLY A 259 13.15 -13.40 -3.79
N THR A 260 14.16 -14.26 -3.84
CA THR A 260 13.99 -15.66 -4.24
C THR A 260 14.72 -16.61 -3.31
N SER A 261 14.12 -17.79 -3.11
CA SER A 261 14.77 -18.96 -2.53
C SER A 261 14.44 -20.19 -3.38
N THR A 262 15.44 -21.04 -3.61
CA THR A 262 15.31 -22.21 -4.45
C THR A 262 15.55 -23.46 -3.63
N LEU A 263 14.53 -24.32 -3.53
CA LEU A 263 14.62 -25.65 -2.95
C LEU A 263 14.77 -26.66 -4.09
N THR A 264 15.85 -27.43 -4.06
CA THR A 264 16.11 -28.48 -5.06
C THR A 264 16.09 -29.84 -4.39
N ILE A 265 15.34 -30.78 -4.96
CA ILE A 265 15.22 -32.16 -4.48
C ILE A 265 15.55 -33.10 -5.62
N SER A 266 16.63 -33.83 -5.49
CA SER A 266 17.06 -34.82 -6.47
C SER A 266 16.99 -36.22 -5.87
N GLY A 267 16.53 -37.20 -6.65
CA GLY A 267 16.47 -38.61 -6.23
C GLY A 267 16.44 -39.56 -7.43
N THR A 268 16.58 -40.84 -7.14
CA THR A 268 16.52 -41.95 -8.10
C THR A 268 15.15 -42.58 -8.07
N ILE A 269 14.53 -42.90 -9.22
CA ILE A 269 13.26 -43.62 -9.38
C ILE A 269 13.47 -45.11 -9.57
#